data_27167a6bd3d69d56480a24e85a31eae3
#
_entry.id   27167a6bd3d69d56480a24e85a31eae3
#
_cell.length_a   1.000
_cell.length_b   1.000
_cell.length_c   1.000
_cell.angle_alpha   90.00
_cell.angle_beta   90.00
_cell.angle_gamma   90.00
#
_symmetry.space_group_name_H-M   'P 1'
#
loop_
_entity.id
_entity.type
_entity.pdbx_description
1 polymer ?
#
loop_
_entity_poly.entity_id
_entity_poly.type
_entity_poly.pdbx_seq_one_letter_code
_entity_poly.pdbx_strand_id
1 'polypeptide(L)'
;MSVTSDLVDFAESSGAHVQLYNGNGLAITWDRGRFWQHIWDTKNARRPQAFYGESEYLEPRVPTMISDYGEIMLKWAIMRIGEKSRWRRGWPRIDVPAGLESVSSQWGFEQLTPITGRLTLDGAYIPMEMRTIFPVHPELNQ
;
A
#
# COMPACT_ATOMS: atom_id res chain seq x y z
N MET A 1 -13.68 3.55 6.78
CA MET A 1 -12.81 2.36 6.77
C MET A 1 -13.01 1.60 8.08
N SER A 2 -13.33 0.35 7.99
CA SER A 2 -13.54 -0.51 9.16
C SER A 2 -12.33 -1.41 9.37
N VAL A 3 -11.61 -1.24 10.47
CA VAL A 3 -10.50 -2.11 10.85
C VAL A 3 -11.08 -3.29 11.63
N THR A 4 -10.91 -4.49 11.11
CA THR A 4 -11.38 -5.69 11.78
C THR A 4 -10.36 -6.20 12.80
N SER A 5 -10.85 -6.87 13.85
CA SER A 5 -9.97 -7.56 14.82
C SER A 5 -9.06 -8.58 14.13
N ASP A 6 -9.52 -9.21 13.06
CA ASP A 6 -8.74 -10.19 12.30
C ASP A 6 -7.46 -9.60 11.70
N LEU A 7 -7.51 -8.35 11.21
CA LEU A 7 -6.33 -7.66 10.71
C LEU A 7 -5.32 -7.40 11.83
N VAL A 8 -5.82 -6.93 12.97
CA VAL A 8 -4.99 -6.68 14.15
C VAL A 8 -4.32 -7.96 14.64
N ASP A 9 -5.09 -9.03 14.78
CA ASP A 9 -4.60 -10.34 15.21
C ASP A 9 -3.58 -10.91 14.23
N PHE A 10 -3.82 -10.77 12.94
CA PHE A 10 -2.88 -11.20 11.90
C PHE A 10 -1.56 -10.42 11.96
N ALA A 11 -1.62 -9.11 12.08
CA ALA A 11 -0.43 -8.28 12.19
C ALA A 11 0.39 -8.62 13.45
N GLU A 12 -0.27 -8.72 14.60
CA GLU A 12 0.39 -9.01 15.87
C GLU A 12 0.97 -10.43 15.90
N SER A 13 0.28 -11.43 15.37
CA SER A 13 0.80 -12.79 15.24
C SER A 13 2.00 -12.87 14.28
N SER A 14 2.10 -11.93 13.36
CA SER A 14 3.24 -11.82 12.42
C SER A 14 4.45 -11.09 13.01
N GLY A 15 4.34 -10.59 14.24
CA GLY A 15 5.42 -9.89 14.96
C GLY A 15 5.37 -8.37 14.85
N ALA A 16 4.28 -7.81 14.36
CA ALA A 16 4.06 -6.37 14.32
C ALA A 16 3.33 -5.88 15.58
N HIS A 17 3.33 -4.59 15.79
CA HIS A 17 2.50 -3.91 16.79
C HIS A 17 1.54 -2.96 16.10
N VAL A 18 0.26 -2.98 16.48
CA VAL A 18 -0.78 -2.18 15.85
C VAL A 18 -1.19 -1.04 16.78
N GLN A 19 -1.20 0.18 16.24
CA GLN A 19 -1.74 1.37 16.88
C GLN A 19 -2.93 1.88 16.09
N LEU A 20 -4.05 2.13 16.76
CA LEU A 20 -5.19 2.79 16.16
C LEU A 20 -5.08 4.29 16.37
N TYR A 21 -5.20 5.06 15.31
CA TYR A 21 -5.34 6.50 15.41
C TYR A 21 -6.77 6.87 15.75
N ASN A 22 -6.96 7.95 16.48
CA ASN A 22 -8.28 8.42 16.87
C ASN A 22 -9.23 8.56 15.67
N GLY A 23 -9.92 7.47 15.37
CA GLY A 23 -11.09 7.42 14.52
C GLY A 23 -10.85 7.31 13.01
N ASN A 24 -9.64 7.42 12.46
CA ASN A 24 -9.48 7.43 10.98
C ASN A 24 -8.21 6.79 10.44
N GLY A 25 -7.63 5.87 11.18
CA GLY A 25 -6.47 5.17 10.63
C GLY A 25 -5.82 4.21 11.61
N LEU A 26 -4.85 3.48 11.09
CA LEU A 26 -4.02 2.58 11.88
C LEU A 26 -2.56 2.67 11.42
N ALA A 27 -1.66 2.41 12.36
CA ALA A 27 -0.26 2.21 12.08
C ALA A 27 0.16 0.80 12.51
N ILE A 28 0.92 0.15 11.68
CA ILE A 28 1.52 -1.16 11.94
C ILE A 28 3.01 -0.94 12.02
N THR A 29 3.59 -1.23 13.18
CA THR A 29 5.02 -1.01 13.42
C THR A 29 5.78 -2.32 13.51
N TRP A 30 7.01 -2.30 13.02
CA TRP A 30 7.92 -3.41 13.02
C TRP A 30 9.26 -2.99 13.65
N ASP A 31 9.97 -3.95 14.20
CA ASP A 31 11.34 -3.75 14.67
C ASP A 31 11.49 -2.53 15.61
N ARG A 32 10.59 -2.45 16.59
CA ARG A 32 10.56 -1.39 17.61
C ARG A 32 10.45 0.03 17.04
N GLY A 33 9.62 0.18 16.00
CA GLY A 33 9.38 1.49 15.38
C GLY A 33 10.36 1.87 14.26
N ARG A 34 11.18 0.91 13.82
CA ARG A 34 12.07 1.15 12.67
C ARG A 34 11.30 1.26 11.35
N PHE A 35 10.28 0.43 11.19
CA PHE A 35 9.49 0.39 9.97
C PHE A 35 8.01 0.55 10.30
N TRP A 36 7.32 1.38 9.52
CA TRP A 36 5.91 1.70 9.72
C TRP A 36 5.13 1.50 8.43
N GLN A 37 3.95 0.90 8.60
CA GLN A 37 2.91 0.89 7.59
C GLN A 37 1.73 1.70 8.12
N HIS A 38 1.20 2.60 7.30
CA HIS A 38 0.12 3.49 7.70
C HIS A 38 -1.06 3.32 6.76
N ILE A 39 -2.26 3.24 7.33
CA ILE A 39 -3.51 3.32 6.60
C ILE A 39 -4.34 4.41 7.25
N TRP A 40 -4.83 5.34 6.48
CA TRP A 40 -5.68 6.41 7.00
C TRP A 40 -6.68 6.86 5.95
N ASP A 41 -7.75 7.51 6.39
CA ASP A 41 -8.74 8.12 5.53
C ASP A 41 -8.99 9.59 5.87
N THR A 42 -9.60 10.31 4.92
CA THR A 42 -9.99 11.70 5.11
C THR A 42 -11.45 11.74 5.51
N LYS A 43 -11.72 12.16 6.75
CA LYS A 43 -13.10 12.23 7.28
C LYS A 43 -13.93 13.36 6.71
N ASN A 44 -13.30 14.46 6.32
CA ASN A 44 -13.99 15.72 6.01
C ASN A 44 -13.99 16.11 4.54
N ALA A 45 -13.57 15.22 3.66
CA ALA A 45 -13.59 15.47 2.24
C ALA A 45 -14.99 15.22 1.66
N ARG A 46 -15.39 16.01 0.67
CA ARG A 46 -16.61 15.75 -0.11
C ARG A 46 -16.59 14.36 -0.75
N ARG A 47 -15.40 13.82 -0.96
CA ARG A 47 -15.13 12.48 -1.46
C ARG A 47 -14.18 11.80 -0.50
N PRO A 48 -14.65 10.86 0.32
CA PRO A 48 -13.77 10.10 1.20
C PRO A 48 -12.73 9.33 0.40
N GLN A 49 -11.46 9.42 0.81
CA GLN A 49 -10.37 8.68 0.22
C GLN A 49 -9.57 7.98 1.30
N ALA A 50 -9.12 6.78 1.00
CA ALA A 50 -8.22 6.01 1.84
C ALA A 50 -6.81 6.07 1.27
N PHE A 51 -5.84 6.13 2.16
CA PHE A 51 -4.42 6.24 1.85
C PHE A 51 -3.65 5.10 2.48
N TYR A 52 -2.63 4.64 1.80
CA TYR A 52 -1.62 3.75 2.33
C TYR A 52 -0.25 4.36 2.13
N GLY A 53 0.62 4.25 3.13
CA GLY A 53 2.01 4.68 3.04
C GLY A 53 2.92 3.83 3.92
N GLU A 54 4.19 3.84 3.59
CA GLU A 54 5.24 3.21 4.38
C GLU A 54 6.28 4.26 4.75
N SER A 55 6.87 4.13 5.93
CA SER A 55 7.95 5.00 6.37
C SER A 55 8.96 4.24 7.24
N GLU A 56 10.16 4.77 7.33
CA GLU A 56 11.19 4.30 8.25
C GLU A 56 11.43 5.33 9.34
N TYR A 57 11.60 4.87 10.57
CA TYR A 57 11.82 5.74 11.74
C TYR A 57 10.79 6.87 11.87
N LEU A 58 11.26 8.10 12.01
CA LEU A 58 10.42 9.30 12.19
C LEU A 58 10.14 10.04 10.88
N GLU A 59 10.32 9.38 9.74
CA GLU A 59 10.02 9.98 8.44
C GLU A 59 8.54 10.36 8.33
N PRO A 60 8.21 11.42 7.60
CA PRO A 60 6.84 11.80 7.38
C PRO A 60 6.03 10.71 6.67
N ARG A 61 4.79 10.58 7.07
CA ARG A 61 3.83 9.71 6.41
C ARG A 61 3.48 10.26 5.03
N VAL A 62 3.92 9.59 3.99
CA VAL A 62 3.66 9.94 2.59
C VAL A 62 2.82 8.86 1.94
N PRO A 63 1.69 9.19 1.31
CA PRO A 63 0.89 8.19 0.64
C PRO A 63 1.61 7.63 -0.59
N THR A 64 1.61 6.32 -0.72
CA THR A 64 2.07 5.60 -1.91
C THR A 64 0.93 5.06 -2.74
N MET A 65 -0.23 4.91 -2.12
CA MET A 65 -1.46 4.51 -2.78
C MET A 65 -2.63 5.33 -2.23
N ILE A 66 -3.56 5.65 -3.11
CA ILE A 66 -4.79 6.39 -2.81
C ILE A 66 -5.94 5.67 -3.47
N SER A 67 -7.03 5.44 -2.73
CA SER A 67 -8.23 4.83 -3.28
C SER A 67 -9.48 5.43 -2.67
N ASP A 68 -10.57 5.41 -3.42
CA ASP A 68 -11.90 5.71 -2.90
C ASP A 68 -12.43 4.56 -2.01
N TYR A 69 -11.80 3.40 -2.04
CA TYR A 69 -12.23 2.21 -1.30
C TYR A 69 -11.19 1.80 -0.26
N GLY A 70 -11.54 1.91 1.01
CA GLY A 70 -10.68 1.53 2.13
C GLY A 70 -10.29 0.05 2.13
N GLU A 71 -11.17 -0.82 1.64
CA GLU A 71 -10.90 -2.26 1.58
C GLU A 71 -9.70 -2.60 0.69
N ILE A 72 -9.43 -1.83 -0.36
CA ILE A 72 -8.25 -2.04 -1.22
C ILE A 72 -6.98 -1.78 -0.41
N MET A 73 -6.99 -0.73 0.42
CA MET A 73 -5.85 -0.42 1.29
C MET A 73 -5.62 -1.49 2.33
N LEU A 74 -6.69 -2.04 2.91
CA LEU A 74 -6.60 -3.13 3.88
C LEU A 74 -6.04 -4.41 3.24
N LYS A 75 -6.50 -4.78 2.06
CA LYS A 75 -5.97 -5.93 1.31
C LYS A 75 -4.49 -5.77 0.98
N TRP A 76 -4.09 -4.57 0.56
CA TRP A 76 -2.69 -4.27 0.30
C TRP A 76 -1.85 -4.39 1.57
N ALA A 77 -2.33 -3.85 2.69
CA ALA A 77 -1.65 -3.98 3.96
C ALA A 77 -1.48 -5.43 4.40
N ILE A 78 -2.51 -6.27 4.25
CA ILE A 78 -2.44 -7.70 4.57
C ILE A 78 -1.35 -8.38 3.74
N MET A 79 -1.30 -8.11 2.45
CA MET A 79 -0.25 -8.65 1.58
C MET A 79 1.15 -8.23 2.04
N ARG A 80 1.33 -6.96 2.37
CA ARG A 80 2.62 -6.42 2.83
C ARG A 80 3.02 -6.99 4.20
N ILE A 81 2.06 -7.18 5.11
CA ILE A 81 2.31 -7.86 6.40
C ILE A 81 2.78 -9.29 6.16
N GLY A 82 2.14 -10.00 5.25
CA GLY A 82 2.50 -11.37 4.89
C GLY A 82 3.94 -11.47 4.34
N GLU A 83 4.31 -10.57 3.44
CA GLU A 83 5.68 -10.50 2.91
C GLU A 83 6.71 -10.24 4.01
N LYS A 84 6.44 -9.29 4.89
CA LYS A 84 7.32 -8.95 6.01
C LYS A 84 7.44 -10.11 7.00
N SER A 85 6.34 -10.80 7.29
CA SER A 85 6.32 -11.97 8.15
C SER A 85 7.18 -13.11 7.58
N ARG A 86 7.06 -13.38 6.30
CA ARG A 86 7.88 -14.39 5.61
C ARG A 86 9.36 -14.05 5.69
N TRP A 87 9.71 -12.82 5.41
CA TRP A 87 11.09 -12.35 5.48
C TRP A 87 11.67 -12.55 6.89
N ARG A 88 10.93 -12.17 7.93
CA ARG A 88 11.37 -12.32 9.33
C ARG A 88 11.58 -13.77 9.74
N ARG A 89 10.80 -14.69 9.18
CA ARG A 89 10.90 -16.13 9.45
C ARG A 89 11.95 -16.84 8.60
N GLY A 90 12.64 -16.12 7.72
CA GLY A 90 13.57 -16.71 6.78
C GLY A 90 12.92 -17.60 5.72
N TRP A 91 11.62 -17.42 5.47
CA TRP A 91 10.90 -18.19 4.47
C TRP A 91 11.19 -17.66 3.07
N PRO A 92 11.10 -18.51 2.04
CA PRO A 92 11.28 -18.06 0.67
C PRO A 92 10.31 -16.94 0.31
N ARG A 93 10.81 -15.96 -0.45
CA ARG A 93 9.98 -14.92 -1.02
C ARG A 93 8.99 -15.54 -2.01
N ILE A 94 7.77 -15.03 -2.02
CA ILE A 94 6.82 -15.36 -3.07
C ILE A 94 7.18 -14.48 -4.28
N ASP A 95 7.57 -15.11 -5.37
CA ASP A 95 7.85 -14.40 -6.61
C ASP A 95 6.52 -13.99 -7.26
N VAL A 96 6.30 -12.68 -7.25
CA VAL A 96 5.20 -12.09 -8.00
C VAL A 96 5.79 -11.47 -9.24
N PRO A 97 5.29 -11.81 -10.44
CA PRO A 97 5.75 -11.17 -11.67
C PRO A 97 5.68 -9.66 -11.54
N ALA A 98 6.76 -8.98 -11.87
CA ALA A 98 6.88 -7.53 -11.81
C ALA A 98 7.03 -6.94 -13.21
N GLY A 99 6.60 -5.69 -13.36
CA GLY A 99 6.69 -4.98 -14.63
C GLY A 99 5.41 -5.08 -15.46
N LEU A 100 5.21 -4.12 -16.33
CA LEU A 100 3.99 -4.03 -17.15
C LEU A 100 3.83 -5.21 -18.10
N GLU A 101 4.93 -5.80 -18.57
CA GLU A 101 4.94 -6.97 -19.44
C GLU A 101 4.38 -8.22 -18.74
N SER A 102 4.39 -8.26 -17.43
CA SER A 102 3.85 -9.38 -16.64
C SER A 102 2.34 -9.24 -16.38
N VAL A 103 1.78 -8.11 -16.73
CA VAL A 103 0.36 -7.81 -16.49
C VAL A 103 -0.46 -8.38 -17.64
N SER A 104 -1.59 -9.00 -17.30
CA SER A 104 -2.57 -9.47 -18.30
C SER A 104 -2.95 -8.33 -19.25
N SER A 105 -3.22 -8.65 -20.53
CA SER A 105 -3.62 -7.68 -21.56
C SER A 105 -4.87 -6.86 -21.23
N GLN A 106 -5.69 -7.33 -20.28
CA GLN A 106 -6.86 -6.59 -19.79
C GLN A 106 -6.47 -5.37 -18.95
N TRP A 107 -5.28 -5.40 -18.35
CA TRP A 107 -4.79 -4.36 -17.47
C TRP A 107 -3.93 -3.39 -18.25
N GLY A 108 -4.10 -2.13 -17.96
CA GLY A 108 -3.24 -1.07 -18.46
C GLY A 108 -2.77 -0.17 -17.31
N PHE A 109 -1.80 0.65 -17.63
CA PHE A 109 -1.26 1.62 -16.70
C PHE A 109 -1.12 2.96 -17.42
N GLU A 110 -1.61 4.02 -16.81
CA GLU A 110 -1.44 5.37 -17.28
C GLU A 110 -0.56 6.16 -16.32
N GLN A 111 0.53 6.70 -16.81
CA GLN A 111 1.39 7.60 -16.05
C GLN A 111 0.72 8.97 -15.98
N LEU A 112 0.38 9.46 -14.79
CA LEU A 112 -0.26 10.76 -14.58
C LEU A 112 0.76 11.86 -14.34
N THR A 113 1.74 11.58 -13.49
CA THR A 113 2.88 12.46 -13.18
C THR A 113 4.16 11.63 -13.17
N PRO A 114 5.34 12.24 -13.07
CA PRO A 114 6.59 11.46 -12.95
C PRO A 114 6.62 10.44 -11.83
N ILE A 115 5.78 10.60 -10.80
CA ILE A 115 5.77 9.75 -9.61
C ILE A 115 4.42 9.11 -9.30
N THR A 116 3.39 9.34 -10.12
CA THR A 116 2.06 8.77 -9.90
C THR A 116 1.51 8.14 -11.18
N GLY A 117 0.72 7.12 -11.01
CA GLY A 117 0.05 6.44 -12.12
C GLY A 117 -1.28 5.85 -11.70
N ARG A 118 -2.03 5.43 -12.68
CA ARG A 118 -3.36 4.86 -12.53
C ARG A 118 -3.47 3.56 -13.30
N LEU A 119 -4.14 2.59 -12.71
CA LEU A 119 -4.44 1.33 -13.37
C LEU A 119 -5.75 1.44 -14.17
N THR A 120 -5.79 0.74 -15.28
CA THR A 120 -7.02 0.50 -16.04
C THR A 120 -7.28 -0.98 -16.15
N LEU A 121 -8.56 -1.36 -16.21
CA LEU A 121 -9.00 -2.71 -16.50
C LEU A 121 -10.01 -2.62 -17.66
N ASP A 122 -9.72 -3.29 -18.76
CA ASP A 122 -10.53 -3.22 -19.99
C ASP A 122 -10.80 -1.77 -20.44
N GLY A 123 -9.81 -0.89 -20.31
CA GLY A 123 -9.89 0.51 -20.68
C GLY A 123 -10.59 1.43 -19.67
N ALA A 124 -11.17 0.89 -18.60
CA ALA A 124 -11.80 1.67 -17.55
C ALA A 124 -10.83 1.93 -16.39
N TYR A 125 -10.84 3.14 -15.84
CA TYR A 125 -10.03 3.46 -14.69
C TYR A 125 -10.48 2.70 -13.46
N ILE A 126 -9.51 2.12 -12.75
CA ILE A 126 -9.73 1.64 -11.39
C ILE A 126 -9.55 2.85 -10.46
N PRO A 127 -10.43 3.02 -9.44
CA PRO A 127 -10.37 4.16 -8.54
C PRO A 127 -9.22 4.01 -7.53
N MET A 128 -8.02 3.87 -8.06
CA MET A 128 -6.79 3.74 -7.30
C MET A 128 -5.66 4.44 -8.04
N GLU A 129 -5.01 5.37 -7.39
CA GLU A 129 -3.78 5.99 -7.84
C GLU A 129 -2.62 5.39 -7.06
N MET A 130 -1.53 5.10 -7.74
CA MET A 130 -0.33 4.57 -7.15
C MET A 130 0.83 5.53 -7.36
N ARG A 131 1.60 5.73 -6.29
CA ARG A 131 2.90 6.36 -6.43
C ARG A 131 3.87 5.32 -6.99
N THR A 132 4.50 5.64 -8.10
CA THR A 132 5.54 4.78 -8.65
C THR A 132 6.77 4.89 -7.75
N ILE A 133 7.20 3.74 -7.24
CA ILE A 133 8.35 3.65 -6.31
C ILE A 133 9.64 4.03 -7.02
N PHE A 134 9.69 3.85 -8.31
CA PHE A 134 10.80 4.29 -9.13
C PHE A 134 10.31 5.44 -10.00
N PRO A 135 10.79 6.66 -9.75
CA PRO A 135 10.62 7.70 -10.74
C PRO A 135 11.16 7.12 -12.04
N VAL A 136 10.30 7.16 -13.05
CA VAL A 136 10.69 6.83 -14.41
C VAL A 136 11.78 7.85 -14.76
N HIS A 137 13.04 7.45 -14.61
CA HIS A 137 14.15 8.26 -15.07
C HIS A 137 14.07 8.26 -16.60
N PRO A 138 13.94 9.42 -17.24
CA PRO A 138 13.89 9.49 -18.70
C PRO A 138 15.05 8.75 -19.36
N GLU A 139 16.18 8.70 -18.66
CA GLU A 139 17.40 8.01 -19.08
C GLU A 139 17.27 6.48 -19.07
N LEU A 140 16.42 5.91 -18.22
CA LEU A 140 16.21 4.47 -18.12
C LEU A 140 15.09 3.97 -19.03
N ASN A 141 14.34 4.88 -19.63
CA ASN A 141 13.25 4.58 -20.54
C ASN A 141 13.59 4.83 -22.01
N GLN A 142 14.81 5.12 -22.25
CA GLN A 142 15.33 5.20 -23.63
C GLN A 142 15.75 3.84 -24.15
#